data_a119b5624543095554c6d51b4ffb47c2
#
_entry.id   a119b5624543095554c6d51b4ffb47c2
#
_cell.length_a   1.000
_cell.length_b   1.000
_cell.length_c   1.000
_cell.angle_alpha   90.00
_cell.angle_beta   90.00
_cell.angle_gamma   90.00
#
_symmetry.space_group_name_H-M   'P 1'
#
loop_
_entity.id
_entity.type
_entity.pdbx_description
1 polymer ?
#
loop_
_entity_poly.entity_id
_entity_poly.type
_entity_poly.pdbx_seq_one_letter_code
_entity_poly.pdbx_strand_id
1 'polypeptide(L)'
;FVGIGAYTAAFLATKLGVSPWLTLFVGVALAIVTALLVGAVTLRMSGHYLPLATIAWGLALNYSMANMEWLGKYDGILGIPVLTLFGVPLGTGRGLHPLVWAIALLAALAAMRLLDSRPGRAIRALKNGSTMAEAMGISTFRYKITVFVFAAMLAAVSGWLFAHFQRSVSPSPFGINKGIEYLFMAVLGGVGHVWGAFLGSAVVRLTEDQLQ
;
A
#
# COMPACT_ATOMS: atom_id res chain seq x y z
N PHE A 1 2.85 -4.81 -0.97
CA PHE A 1 3.48 -3.63 -0.32
C PHE A 1 2.88 -3.34 1.05
N VAL A 2 1.57 -3.52 1.26
CA VAL A 2 0.94 -3.41 2.60
C VAL A 2 1.64 -4.36 3.59
N GLY A 3 1.84 -5.63 3.21
CA GLY A 3 2.57 -6.61 4.02
C GLY A 3 3.99 -6.18 4.34
N ILE A 4 4.73 -5.59 3.38
CA ILE A 4 6.10 -5.10 3.62
C ILE A 4 6.10 -4.05 4.73
N GLY A 5 5.20 -3.06 4.66
CA GLY A 5 5.07 -2.04 5.70
C GLY A 5 4.69 -2.62 7.06
N ALA A 6 3.72 -3.54 7.09
CA ALA A 6 3.25 -4.17 8.32
C ALA A 6 4.31 -5.05 8.99
N TYR A 7 4.96 -5.95 8.24
CA TYR A 7 6.00 -6.83 8.77
C TYR A 7 7.26 -6.09 9.17
N THR A 8 7.67 -5.07 8.41
CA THR A 8 8.81 -4.22 8.80
C THR A 8 8.54 -3.54 10.14
N ALA A 9 7.35 -2.96 10.29
CA ALA A 9 6.94 -2.33 11.54
C ALA A 9 6.91 -3.33 12.69
N ALA A 10 6.27 -4.48 12.50
CA ALA A 10 6.17 -5.53 13.50
C ALA A 10 7.55 -6.04 13.93
N PHE A 11 8.42 -6.38 12.98
CA PHE A 11 9.75 -6.92 13.26
C PHE A 11 10.64 -5.92 13.99
N LEU A 12 10.74 -4.69 13.51
CA LEU A 12 11.59 -3.67 14.12
C LEU A 12 11.10 -3.26 15.51
N ALA A 13 9.78 -3.15 15.69
CA ALA A 13 9.23 -2.75 16.97
C ALA A 13 9.31 -3.84 18.04
N THR A 14 9.10 -5.14 17.66
CA THR A 14 9.08 -6.24 18.63
C THR A 14 10.47 -6.84 18.88
N LYS A 15 11.30 -7.01 17.85
CA LYS A 15 12.60 -7.68 17.96
C LYS A 15 13.74 -6.72 18.29
N LEU A 16 13.70 -5.51 17.77
CA LEU A 16 14.77 -4.53 17.92
C LEU A 16 14.38 -3.38 18.87
N GLY A 17 13.14 -3.33 19.36
CA GLY A 17 12.68 -2.28 20.26
C GLY A 17 12.71 -0.87 19.66
N VAL A 18 12.73 -0.76 18.34
CA VAL A 18 12.78 0.52 17.62
C VAL A 18 11.47 1.28 17.81
N SER A 19 11.56 2.59 17.97
CA SER A 19 10.36 3.42 18.13
C SER A 19 9.40 3.23 16.94
N PRO A 20 8.08 3.14 17.18
CA PRO A 20 7.09 2.92 16.13
C PRO A 20 7.15 3.94 14.98
N TRP A 21 7.51 5.18 15.27
CA TRP A 21 7.64 6.21 14.24
C TRP A 21 8.83 6.02 13.31
N LEU A 22 9.96 5.52 13.83
CA LEU A 22 11.11 5.17 12.99
C LEU A 22 10.80 3.96 12.09
N THR A 23 10.02 3.00 12.59
CA THR A 23 9.62 1.84 11.78
C THR A 23 8.79 2.22 10.55
N LEU A 24 8.02 3.32 10.62
CA LEU A 24 7.31 3.88 9.47
C LEU A 24 8.27 4.25 8.33
N PHE A 25 9.31 5.03 8.65
CA PHE A 25 10.27 5.49 7.64
C PHE A 25 11.05 4.32 7.03
N VAL A 26 11.46 3.36 7.84
CA VAL A 26 12.16 2.16 7.37
C VAL A 26 11.23 1.30 6.49
N GLY A 27 9.97 1.11 6.90
CA GLY A 27 8.98 0.37 6.13
C GLY A 27 8.68 1.01 4.78
N VAL A 28 8.53 2.34 4.75
CA VAL A 28 8.35 3.10 3.51
C VAL A 28 9.60 3.01 2.62
N ALA A 29 10.79 3.16 3.17
CA ALA A 29 12.05 3.04 2.41
C ALA A 29 12.19 1.64 1.78
N LEU A 30 11.90 0.58 2.56
CA LEU A 30 11.95 -0.79 2.06
C LEU A 30 10.90 -1.03 0.96
N ALA A 31 9.70 -0.47 1.11
CA ALA A 31 8.66 -0.54 0.09
C ALA A 31 9.06 0.19 -1.19
N ILE A 32 9.73 1.35 -1.10
CA ILE A 32 10.27 2.08 -2.26
C ILE A 32 11.31 1.23 -2.99
N VAL A 33 12.28 0.67 -2.27
CA VAL A 33 13.32 -0.17 -2.86
C VAL A 33 12.70 -1.39 -3.56
N THR A 34 11.79 -2.08 -2.89
CA THR A 34 11.09 -3.24 -3.47
C THR A 34 10.25 -2.84 -4.69
N ALA A 35 9.55 -1.70 -4.62
CA ALA A 35 8.76 -1.19 -5.74
C ALA A 35 9.64 -0.79 -6.93
N LEU A 36 10.82 -0.23 -6.71
CA LEU A 36 11.77 0.08 -7.78
C LEU A 36 12.28 -1.21 -8.44
N LEU A 37 12.66 -2.22 -7.66
CA LEU A 37 13.14 -3.50 -8.17
C LEU A 37 12.04 -4.23 -8.97
N VAL A 38 10.87 -4.41 -8.37
CA VAL A 38 9.72 -5.07 -9.03
C VAL A 38 9.26 -4.26 -10.23
N GLY A 39 9.12 -2.94 -10.08
CA GLY A 39 8.68 -2.03 -11.13
C GLY A 39 9.66 -1.96 -12.30
N ALA A 40 10.97 -2.00 -12.05
CA ALA A 40 11.97 -1.98 -13.11
C ALA A 40 11.84 -3.19 -14.05
N VAL A 41 11.43 -4.33 -13.52
CA VAL A 41 11.20 -5.55 -14.31
C VAL A 41 9.80 -5.56 -14.92
N THR A 42 8.76 -5.39 -14.09
CA THR A 42 7.37 -5.61 -14.51
C THR A 42 6.82 -4.50 -15.40
N LEU A 43 7.18 -3.22 -15.16
CA LEU A 43 6.62 -2.09 -15.92
C LEU A 43 7.20 -1.95 -17.34
N ARG A 44 8.23 -2.74 -17.68
CA ARG A 44 8.71 -2.87 -19.05
C ARG A 44 7.87 -3.83 -19.89
N MET A 45 7.09 -4.70 -19.22
CA MET A 45 6.18 -5.62 -19.89
C MET A 45 4.92 -4.86 -20.33
N SER A 46 4.37 -5.25 -21.47
CA SER A 46 3.18 -4.62 -22.05
C SER A 46 2.01 -5.60 -22.12
N GLY A 47 0.80 -5.06 -22.25
CA GLY A 47 -0.41 -5.86 -22.43
C GLY A 47 -0.77 -6.70 -21.20
N HIS A 48 -1.17 -7.93 -21.43
CA HIS A 48 -1.65 -8.85 -20.38
C HIS A 48 -0.56 -9.39 -19.45
N TYR A 49 0.71 -9.25 -19.80
CA TYR A 49 1.83 -9.72 -18.98
C TYR A 49 2.04 -8.89 -17.71
N LEU A 50 1.72 -7.59 -17.76
CA LEU A 50 1.88 -6.70 -16.60
C LEU A 50 1.03 -7.11 -15.39
N PRO A 51 -0.28 -7.36 -15.53
CA PRO A 51 -1.09 -7.86 -14.41
C PRO A 51 -0.61 -9.22 -13.89
N LEU A 52 -0.26 -10.15 -14.78
CA LEU A 52 0.24 -11.47 -14.39
C LEU A 52 1.54 -11.38 -13.57
N ALA A 53 2.48 -10.55 -14.02
CA ALA A 53 3.74 -10.34 -13.31
C ALA A 53 3.54 -9.70 -11.94
N THR A 54 2.62 -8.72 -11.81
CA THR A 54 2.33 -8.10 -10.51
C THR A 54 1.65 -9.06 -9.53
N ILE A 55 0.77 -9.93 -10.02
CA ILE A 55 0.15 -11.00 -9.21
C ILE A 55 1.22 -12.01 -8.77
N ALA A 56 2.09 -12.45 -9.69
CA ALA A 56 3.17 -13.40 -9.37
C ALA A 56 4.11 -12.84 -8.29
N TRP A 57 4.51 -11.57 -8.37
CA TRP A 57 5.30 -10.91 -7.35
C TRP A 57 4.55 -10.78 -6.01
N GLY A 58 3.26 -10.50 -6.05
CA GLY A 58 2.41 -10.46 -4.86
C GLY A 58 2.37 -11.80 -4.14
N LEU A 59 2.18 -12.89 -4.88
CA LEU A 59 2.20 -14.25 -4.36
C LEU A 59 3.59 -14.61 -3.82
N ALA A 60 4.66 -14.34 -4.57
CA ALA A 60 6.03 -14.64 -4.16
C ALA A 60 6.38 -13.95 -2.83
N LEU A 61 6.05 -12.66 -2.69
CA LEU A 61 6.26 -11.92 -1.44
C LEU A 61 5.41 -12.47 -0.29
N ASN A 62 4.14 -12.80 -0.54
CA ASN A 62 3.26 -13.37 0.49
C ASN A 62 3.78 -14.74 0.98
N TYR A 63 4.14 -15.65 0.05
CA TYR A 63 4.74 -16.94 0.41
C TYR A 63 6.09 -16.80 1.11
N SER A 64 6.92 -15.85 0.70
CA SER A 64 8.18 -15.57 1.38
C SER A 64 7.94 -15.16 2.83
N MET A 65 7.00 -14.24 3.08
CA MET A 65 6.63 -13.82 4.44
C MET A 65 6.07 -14.98 5.27
N ALA A 66 5.26 -15.86 4.67
CA ALA A 66 4.65 -17.01 5.34
C ALA A 66 5.64 -18.11 5.70
N ASN A 67 6.79 -18.19 5.04
CA ASN A 67 7.78 -19.25 5.24
C ASN A 67 9.03 -18.81 6.03
N MET A 68 9.23 -17.51 6.22
CA MET A 68 10.39 -17.00 6.96
C MET A 68 10.22 -17.21 8.48
N GLU A 69 11.14 -17.98 9.10
CA GLU A 69 11.10 -18.28 10.54
C GLU A 69 11.18 -17.06 11.44
N TRP A 70 12.00 -16.10 11.05
CA TRP A 70 12.19 -14.85 11.80
C TRP A 70 11.01 -13.90 11.73
N LEU A 71 10.08 -14.08 10.77
CA LEU A 71 8.80 -13.38 10.68
C LEU A 71 7.64 -14.14 11.36
N GLY A 72 7.91 -15.27 12.01
CA GLY A 72 6.91 -16.06 12.71
C GLY A 72 6.09 -16.98 11.83
N LYS A 73 6.50 -17.20 10.57
CA LYS A 73 5.78 -18.06 9.61
C LYS A 73 4.29 -17.69 9.51
N TYR A 74 3.41 -18.68 9.51
CA TYR A 74 1.96 -18.50 9.45
C TYR A 74 1.36 -17.87 10.72
N ASP A 75 1.99 -18.06 11.89
CA ASP A 75 1.53 -17.49 13.17
C ASP A 75 1.77 -15.98 13.23
N GLY A 76 2.76 -15.49 12.47
CA GLY A 76 3.08 -14.09 12.38
C GLY A 76 3.78 -13.52 13.61
N ILE A 77 3.73 -12.21 13.78
CA ILE A 77 4.36 -11.48 14.89
C ILE A 77 3.25 -10.89 15.77
N LEU A 78 3.29 -11.24 17.05
CA LEU A 78 2.36 -10.77 18.08
C LEU A 78 3.03 -9.75 19.00
N GLY A 79 2.23 -8.99 19.74
CA GLY A 79 2.74 -8.10 20.79
C GLY A 79 3.36 -6.79 20.26
N ILE A 80 2.88 -6.28 19.14
CA ILE A 80 3.35 -5.01 18.60
C ILE A 80 3.03 -3.87 19.59
N PRO A 81 4.01 -3.03 19.92
CA PRO A 81 3.81 -1.96 20.88
C PRO A 81 2.78 -0.94 20.40
N VAL A 82 2.08 -0.36 21.36
CA VAL A 82 1.08 0.68 21.10
C VAL A 82 1.77 1.95 20.59
N LEU A 83 1.17 2.59 19.59
CA LEU A 83 1.58 3.91 19.16
C LEU A 83 1.40 4.92 20.30
N THR A 84 2.44 5.67 20.59
CA THR A 84 2.37 6.79 21.51
C THR A 84 2.57 8.09 20.74
N LEU A 85 1.67 9.07 20.93
CA LEU A 85 1.78 10.41 20.40
C LEU A 85 1.88 11.39 21.56
N PHE A 86 2.99 12.12 21.69
CA PHE A 86 3.25 13.05 22.79
C PHE A 86 3.04 12.45 24.20
N GLY A 87 3.38 11.16 24.37
CA GLY A 87 3.23 10.46 25.65
C GLY A 87 1.83 9.89 25.90
N VAL A 88 0.86 10.14 25.03
CA VAL A 88 -0.49 9.55 25.12
C VAL A 88 -0.51 8.24 24.32
N PRO A 89 -0.84 7.09 24.95
CA PRO A 89 -0.96 5.83 24.23
C PRO A 89 -2.24 5.83 23.40
N LEU A 90 -2.08 5.65 22.09
CA LEU A 90 -3.17 5.50 21.11
C LEU A 90 -3.68 4.04 21.03
N GLY A 91 -3.67 3.34 22.16
CA GLY A 91 -3.92 1.89 22.22
C GLY A 91 -5.37 1.44 22.05
N THR A 92 -6.32 2.37 22.10
CA THR A 92 -7.73 2.08 21.86
C THR A 92 -8.14 2.49 20.46
N GLY A 93 -9.07 1.77 19.84
CA GLY A 93 -9.58 2.10 18.50
C GLY A 93 -10.02 3.57 18.39
N ARG A 94 -10.57 4.13 19.46
CA ARG A 94 -10.96 5.56 19.51
C ARG A 94 -9.77 6.52 19.45
N GLY A 95 -8.62 6.17 20.03
CA GLY A 95 -7.41 7.01 19.99
C GLY A 95 -6.72 6.98 18.62
N LEU A 96 -6.73 5.82 17.94
CA LEU A 96 -6.10 5.67 16.63
C LEU A 96 -6.93 6.25 15.48
N HIS A 97 -8.26 6.34 15.65
CA HIS A 97 -9.18 6.83 14.62
C HIS A 97 -8.81 8.20 14.02
N PRO A 98 -8.55 9.25 14.81
CA PRO A 98 -8.19 10.55 14.24
C PRO A 98 -6.85 10.50 13.49
N LEU A 99 -5.89 9.70 13.95
CA LEU A 99 -4.61 9.51 13.25
C LEU A 99 -4.81 8.84 11.88
N VAL A 100 -5.63 7.78 11.82
CA VAL A 100 -5.96 7.09 10.56
C VAL A 100 -6.61 8.05 9.57
N TRP A 101 -7.60 8.84 10.01
CA TRP A 101 -8.25 9.83 9.16
C TRP A 101 -7.30 10.95 8.71
N ALA A 102 -6.44 11.43 9.60
CA ALA A 102 -5.44 12.43 9.24
C ALA A 102 -4.49 11.91 8.16
N ILE A 103 -3.98 10.68 8.30
CA ILE A 103 -3.10 10.04 7.32
C ILE A 103 -3.85 9.79 6.01
N ALA A 104 -5.10 9.32 6.06
CA ALA A 104 -5.93 9.11 4.86
C ALA A 104 -6.16 10.41 4.07
N LEU A 105 -6.47 11.51 4.77
CA LEU A 105 -6.65 12.82 4.14
C LEU A 105 -5.32 13.36 3.57
N LEU A 106 -4.21 13.20 4.29
CA LEU A 106 -2.89 13.56 3.78
C LEU A 106 -2.51 12.75 2.54
N ALA A 107 -2.80 11.45 2.53
CA ALA A 107 -2.60 10.59 1.36
C ALA A 107 -3.46 11.05 0.16
N ALA A 108 -4.73 11.39 0.41
CA ALA A 108 -5.61 11.94 -0.62
C ALA A 108 -5.11 13.28 -1.17
N LEU A 109 -4.68 14.18 -0.30
CA LEU A 109 -4.09 15.47 -0.70
C LEU A 109 -2.79 15.27 -1.51
N ALA A 110 -1.92 14.35 -1.08
CA ALA A 110 -0.70 14.03 -1.80
C ALA A 110 -1.00 13.46 -3.20
N ALA A 111 -1.99 12.56 -3.31
CA ALA A 111 -2.43 12.00 -4.58
C ALA A 111 -3.03 13.09 -5.50
N MET A 112 -3.87 13.99 -4.99
CA MET A 112 -4.43 15.10 -5.76
C MET A 112 -3.32 16.03 -6.25
N ARG A 113 -2.38 16.43 -5.38
CA ARG A 113 -1.27 17.29 -5.77
C ARG A 113 -0.35 16.61 -6.79
N LEU A 114 -0.12 15.28 -6.65
CA LEU A 114 0.63 14.54 -7.66
C LEU A 114 -0.06 14.59 -9.02
N LEU A 115 -1.37 14.35 -9.05
CA LEU A 115 -2.16 14.37 -10.30
C LEU A 115 -2.27 15.77 -10.93
N ASP A 116 -2.26 16.84 -10.15
CA ASP A 116 -2.33 18.21 -10.65
C ASP A 116 -0.96 18.80 -11.06
N SER A 117 0.12 18.10 -10.72
CA SER A 117 1.49 18.49 -11.05
C SER A 117 1.82 18.26 -12.53
N ARG A 118 3.02 18.72 -12.97
CA ARG A 118 3.53 18.43 -14.33
C ARG A 118 3.61 16.92 -14.61
N PRO A 119 4.17 16.07 -13.72
CA PRO A 119 4.10 14.61 -13.87
C PRO A 119 2.65 14.10 -13.96
N GLY A 120 1.72 14.65 -13.20
CA GLY A 120 0.32 14.22 -13.21
C GLY A 120 -0.37 14.41 -14.56
N ARG A 121 -0.06 15.49 -15.28
CA ARG A 121 -0.55 15.69 -16.65
C ARG A 121 -0.03 14.64 -17.62
N ALA A 122 1.24 14.29 -17.52
CA ALA A 122 1.84 13.20 -18.30
C ALA A 122 1.22 11.85 -17.95
N ILE A 123 0.96 11.58 -16.67
CA ILE A 123 0.28 10.35 -16.20
C ILE A 123 -1.14 10.29 -16.79
N ARG A 124 -1.88 11.41 -16.80
CA ARG A 124 -3.22 11.45 -17.43
C ARG A 124 -3.17 11.21 -18.94
N ALA A 125 -2.12 11.66 -19.63
CA ALA A 125 -1.93 11.40 -21.05
C ALA A 125 -1.74 9.90 -21.36
N LEU A 126 -1.17 9.12 -20.43
CA LEU A 126 -1.03 7.66 -20.59
C LEU A 126 -2.38 6.93 -20.66
N LYS A 127 -3.44 7.51 -20.11
CA LYS A 127 -4.80 6.95 -20.17
C LYS A 127 -5.32 6.87 -21.62
N ASN A 128 -4.88 7.77 -22.49
CA ASN A 128 -5.28 7.81 -23.90
C ASN A 128 -4.43 6.94 -24.83
N GLY A 129 -3.47 6.22 -24.28
CA GLY A 129 -2.61 5.28 -24.98
C GLY A 129 -1.12 5.59 -24.80
N SER A 130 -0.36 4.56 -24.47
CA SER A 130 1.10 4.69 -24.25
C SER A 130 1.84 5.09 -25.52
N THR A 131 1.44 4.53 -26.67
CA THR A 131 2.07 4.81 -27.98
C THR A 131 1.94 6.28 -28.37
N MET A 132 0.76 6.88 -28.16
CA MET A 132 0.53 8.28 -28.48
C MET A 132 1.33 9.21 -27.55
N ALA A 133 1.41 8.86 -26.25
CA ALA A 133 2.20 9.61 -25.30
C ALA A 133 3.70 9.56 -25.62
N GLU A 134 4.22 8.41 -26.07
CA GLU A 134 5.61 8.24 -26.49
C GLU A 134 5.93 9.03 -27.78
N ALA A 135 5.00 9.07 -28.73
CA ALA A 135 5.13 9.90 -29.94
C ALA A 135 5.23 11.41 -29.61
N MET A 136 4.66 11.84 -28.49
CA MET A 136 4.76 13.20 -27.98
C MET A 136 6.00 13.43 -27.07
N GLY A 137 6.93 12.49 -27.01
CA GLY A 137 8.17 12.58 -26.23
C GLY A 137 8.02 12.31 -24.72
N ILE A 138 6.87 11.74 -24.31
CA ILE A 138 6.62 11.39 -22.90
C ILE A 138 7.27 10.03 -22.60
N SER A 139 8.21 9.99 -21.66
CA SER A 139 8.81 8.73 -21.19
C SER A 139 7.81 7.95 -20.31
N THR A 140 7.02 7.05 -20.93
CA THR A 140 5.96 6.28 -20.28
C THR A 140 6.46 5.46 -19.10
N PHE A 141 7.64 4.85 -19.23
CA PHE A 141 8.26 4.05 -18.18
C PHE A 141 8.53 4.86 -16.90
N ARG A 142 9.10 6.08 -17.03
CA ARG A 142 9.39 6.93 -15.87
C ARG A 142 8.14 7.31 -15.10
N TYR A 143 7.07 7.62 -15.79
CA TYR A 143 5.81 8.00 -15.14
C TYR A 143 5.09 6.80 -14.53
N LYS A 144 5.11 5.64 -15.19
CA LYS A 144 4.57 4.39 -14.63
C LYS A 144 5.30 4.01 -13.33
N ILE A 145 6.65 4.06 -13.29
CA ILE A 145 7.41 3.73 -12.10
C ILE A 145 7.17 4.74 -10.96
N THR A 146 7.03 6.02 -11.29
CA THR A 146 6.72 7.06 -10.29
C THR A 146 5.38 6.78 -9.59
N VAL A 147 4.33 6.47 -10.37
CA VAL A 147 3.01 6.12 -9.80
C VAL A 147 3.09 4.84 -8.99
N PHE A 148 3.81 3.84 -9.49
CA PHE A 148 3.95 2.55 -8.82
C PHE A 148 4.66 2.68 -7.47
N VAL A 149 5.75 3.44 -7.41
CA VAL A 149 6.47 3.73 -6.17
C VAL A 149 5.59 4.54 -5.21
N PHE A 150 4.90 5.56 -5.70
CA PHE A 150 3.97 6.34 -4.88
C PHE A 150 2.87 5.47 -4.27
N ALA A 151 2.26 4.59 -5.06
CA ALA A 151 1.26 3.63 -4.57
C ALA A 151 1.85 2.66 -3.52
N ALA A 152 3.09 2.19 -3.73
CA ALA A 152 3.78 1.33 -2.77
C ALA A 152 4.08 2.04 -1.45
N MET A 153 4.42 3.33 -1.49
CA MET A 153 4.61 4.14 -0.28
C MET A 153 3.30 4.23 0.53
N LEU A 154 2.19 4.56 -0.13
CA LEU A 154 0.88 4.64 0.54
C LEU A 154 0.45 3.28 1.10
N ALA A 155 0.70 2.20 0.36
CA ALA A 155 0.43 0.84 0.82
C ALA A 155 1.27 0.47 2.06
N ALA A 156 2.55 0.86 2.10
CA ALA A 156 3.41 0.61 3.26
C ALA A 156 2.94 1.39 4.50
N VAL A 157 2.52 2.65 4.34
CA VAL A 157 1.92 3.44 5.42
C VAL A 157 0.64 2.79 5.95
N SER A 158 -0.22 2.30 5.05
CA SER A 158 -1.43 1.54 5.42
C SER A 158 -1.08 0.27 6.20
N GLY A 159 -0.05 -0.48 5.77
CA GLY A 159 0.43 -1.66 6.46
C GLY A 159 0.98 -1.36 7.85
N TRP A 160 1.72 -0.28 7.99
CA TRP A 160 2.21 0.19 9.29
C TRP A 160 1.06 0.54 10.24
N LEU A 161 0.04 1.26 9.77
CA LEU A 161 -1.18 1.54 10.55
C LEU A 161 -1.90 0.25 10.96
N PHE A 162 -2.06 -0.69 10.00
CA PHE A 162 -2.68 -1.98 10.26
C PHE A 162 -1.97 -2.76 11.36
N ALA A 163 -0.62 -2.83 11.32
CA ALA A 163 0.19 -3.54 12.31
C ALA A 163 -0.03 -3.00 13.72
N HIS A 164 -0.05 -1.68 13.88
CA HIS A 164 -0.26 -1.04 15.19
C HIS A 164 -1.72 -1.08 15.65
N PHE A 165 -2.67 -1.08 14.72
CA PHE A 165 -4.10 -1.22 15.03
C PHE A 165 -4.44 -2.63 15.53
N GLN A 166 -4.01 -3.67 14.79
CA GLN A 166 -4.27 -5.06 15.13
C GLN A 166 -3.36 -5.60 16.24
N ARG A 167 -2.22 -4.94 16.48
CA ARG A 167 -1.15 -5.37 17.40
C ARG A 167 -0.60 -6.76 17.13
N SER A 168 -0.91 -7.27 15.93
CA SER A 168 -0.45 -8.55 15.39
C SER A 168 -0.38 -8.46 13.88
N VAL A 169 0.54 -9.19 13.28
CA VAL A 169 0.70 -9.27 11.82
C VAL A 169 0.87 -10.73 11.45
N SER A 170 -0.02 -11.25 10.62
CA SER A 170 0.07 -12.58 10.01
C SER A 170 0.02 -12.45 8.48
N PRO A 171 0.40 -13.50 7.70
CA PRO A 171 0.39 -13.42 6.23
C PRO A 171 -1.00 -13.36 5.62
N SER A 172 -2.01 -13.91 6.31
CA SER A 172 -3.39 -14.08 5.79
C SER A 172 -4.04 -12.81 5.25
N PRO A 173 -3.97 -11.63 5.93
CA PRO A 173 -4.59 -10.40 5.43
C PRO A 173 -3.93 -9.80 4.19
N PHE A 174 -2.75 -10.29 3.79
CA PHE A 174 -1.99 -9.77 2.64
C PHE A 174 -2.03 -10.69 1.43
N GLY A 175 -2.92 -11.68 1.45
CA GLY A 175 -3.13 -12.62 0.35
C GLY A 175 -3.80 -11.98 -0.88
N ILE A 176 -3.85 -12.76 -1.97
CA ILE A 176 -4.42 -12.33 -3.26
C ILE A 176 -5.89 -11.90 -3.15
N ASN A 177 -6.67 -12.55 -2.28
CA ASN A 177 -8.09 -12.22 -2.11
C ASN A 177 -8.29 -10.77 -1.65
N LYS A 178 -7.45 -10.28 -0.74
CA LYS A 178 -7.48 -8.86 -0.35
C LYS A 178 -7.02 -7.93 -1.46
N GLY A 179 -6.10 -8.38 -2.32
CA GLY A 179 -5.72 -7.62 -3.51
C GLY A 179 -6.89 -7.44 -4.49
N ILE A 180 -7.68 -8.50 -4.68
CA ILE A 180 -8.90 -8.47 -5.52
C ILE A 180 -9.96 -7.56 -4.88
N GLU A 181 -10.16 -7.62 -3.57
CA GLU A 181 -11.07 -6.74 -2.84
C GLU A 181 -10.71 -5.26 -3.02
N TYR A 182 -9.44 -4.90 -2.90
CA TYR A 182 -8.96 -3.53 -3.17
C TYR A 182 -9.19 -3.10 -4.62
N LEU A 183 -9.05 -4.03 -5.57
CA LEU A 183 -9.38 -3.76 -6.97
C LEU A 183 -10.87 -3.45 -7.15
N PHE A 184 -11.76 -4.23 -6.52
CA PHE A 184 -13.20 -3.95 -6.53
C PHE A 184 -13.52 -2.59 -5.91
N MET A 185 -12.92 -2.25 -4.77
CA MET A 185 -13.08 -0.94 -4.15
C MET A 185 -12.69 0.19 -5.11
N ALA A 186 -11.57 0.03 -5.84
CA ALA A 186 -11.10 1.03 -6.79
C ALA A 186 -12.03 1.16 -8.03
N VAL A 187 -12.54 0.03 -8.53
CA VAL A 187 -13.43 0.01 -9.71
C VAL A 187 -14.80 0.59 -9.36
N LEU A 188 -15.39 0.16 -8.24
CA LEU A 188 -16.70 0.65 -7.78
C LEU A 188 -16.67 2.13 -7.41
N GLY A 189 -15.55 2.59 -6.83
CA GLY A 189 -15.38 4.00 -6.50
C GLY A 189 -15.15 4.91 -7.72
N GLY A 190 -14.85 4.34 -8.88
CA GLY A 190 -14.59 5.06 -10.13
C GLY A 190 -13.13 5.41 -10.34
N VAL A 191 -12.55 4.76 -11.35
CA VAL A 191 -11.15 4.94 -11.75
C VAL A 191 -10.93 6.38 -12.26
N GLY A 192 -10.05 7.11 -11.58
CA GLY A 192 -9.67 8.48 -12.01
C GLY A 192 -10.04 9.59 -11.03
N HIS A 193 -10.79 9.30 -9.98
CA HIS A 193 -11.13 10.26 -8.93
C HIS A 193 -10.61 9.80 -7.57
N VAL A 194 -9.84 10.64 -6.88
CA VAL A 194 -9.28 10.30 -5.56
C VAL A 194 -10.39 10.04 -4.53
N TRP A 195 -11.47 10.81 -4.57
CA TRP A 195 -12.63 10.62 -3.70
C TRP A 195 -13.38 9.30 -3.96
N GLY A 196 -13.25 8.74 -5.16
CA GLY A 196 -13.78 7.43 -5.49
C GLY A 196 -13.23 6.31 -4.61
N ALA A 197 -11.96 6.41 -4.18
CA ALA A 197 -11.38 5.42 -3.27
C ALA A 197 -12.11 5.36 -1.93
N PHE A 198 -12.54 6.50 -1.39
CA PHE A 198 -13.34 6.55 -0.15
C PHE A 198 -14.75 5.98 -0.36
N LEU A 199 -15.41 6.36 -1.45
CA LEU A 199 -16.76 5.84 -1.76
C LEU A 199 -16.73 4.34 -2.03
N GLY A 200 -15.79 3.85 -2.83
CA GLY A 200 -15.66 2.43 -3.13
C GLY A 200 -15.36 1.58 -1.90
N SER A 201 -14.47 2.06 -1.02
CA SER A 201 -14.19 1.36 0.23
C SER A 201 -15.39 1.34 1.18
N ALA A 202 -16.15 2.44 1.26
CA ALA A 202 -17.36 2.50 2.07
C ALA A 202 -18.44 1.52 1.56
N VAL A 203 -18.68 1.49 0.24
CA VAL A 203 -19.69 0.60 -0.37
C VAL A 203 -19.31 -0.87 -0.12
N VAL A 204 -18.06 -1.27 -0.38
CA VAL A 204 -17.64 -2.66 -0.20
C VAL A 204 -17.74 -3.07 1.28
N ARG A 205 -17.31 -2.22 2.22
CA ARG A 205 -17.44 -2.52 3.66
C ARG A 205 -18.88 -2.63 4.13
N LEU A 206 -19.76 -1.73 3.69
CA LEU A 206 -21.18 -1.80 4.04
C LEU A 206 -21.84 -3.06 3.49
N THR A 207 -21.44 -3.53 2.31
CA THR A 207 -21.94 -4.78 1.75
C THR A 207 -21.41 -6.01 2.49
N GLU A 208 -20.15 -6.01 2.92
CA GLU A 208 -19.60 -7.08 3.76
C GLU A 208 -20.33 -7.19 5.11
N ASP A 209 -20.57 -6.04 5.79
CA ASP A 209 -21.25 -6.01 7.09
C ASP A 209 -22.73 -6.46 7.01
N GLN A 210 -23.38 -6.30 5.85
CA GLN A 210 -24.77 -6.75 5.64
C GLN A 210 -24.89 -8.25 5.32
N LEU A 211 -23.79 -8.87 4.88
CA LEU A 211 -23.75 -10.28 4.47
C LEU A 211 -23.23 -11.23 5.58
N GLN A 212 -22.75 -10.68 6.71
CA GLN A 212 -22.34 -11.43 7.91
C GLN A 212 -23.43 -11.45 8.97
#